data_69c24de852d2cc299bbb8f5c5e515fc4
#
_entry.id   69c24de852d2cc299bbb8f5c5e515fc4
#
_cell.length_a   1.000
_cell.length_b   1.000
_cell.length_c   1.000
_cell.angle_alpha   90.00
_cell.angle_beta   90.00
_cell.angle_gamma   90.00
#
_symmetry.space_group_name_H-M   'P 1'
#
loop_
_entity.id
_entity.type
_entity.pdbx_description
1 polymer ?
#
loop_
_entity_poly.entity_id
_entity_poly.type
_entity_poly.pdbx_seq_one_letter_code
_entity_poly.pdbx_strand_id
1 'polypeptide(L)'
;GFAHSMEDAWKIQKEIGLPCVIRPSFTLGGTGGGIAYNFKEFEEICLNGLKLSPTNELLIDESLVGWKEFEMEVVRDKNDNCIIVCSIENIDPMGVHTGDSITVAPAQTLTDKEYQKMRDASFKILRKIGVETGGSNVQFAINPEDGRMVVIEMNPRVSRSSALASKATGFPIAKIAALLAVGYTLDELKNDITNGKTPASFEPSIDYVVTKIPRFNFEKFPETDPRLTTQMKSVGEVMAIGRNFQESFQKAIRSMENGLMGLETVLKDTEGNGSLKLELTTPGERRLWYIADAFRRGWKMEEIFESCGVDPWFLYQIKDLVLDETKLKASKIEELNKKELMRLKRKGFSDKRIADLLNVDEVEIRDLRICLLYTSPSPRDFQVS
;
A
#
# COMPACT_ATOMS: atom_id res chain seq x y z
N GLY A 1 16.44 22.01 -0.94
CA GLY A 1 17.42 22.85 -0.22
C GLY A 1 17.05 23.04 1.24
N PHE A 2 18.03 23.46 2.06
CA PHE A 2 17.80 23.79 3.47
C PHE A 2 17.60 25.29 3.65
N ALA A 3 16.57 25.68 4.41
CA ALA A 3 16.24 27.06 4.72
C ALA A 3 16.22 27.27 6.23
N HIS A 4 16.92 28.31 6.71
CA HIS A 4 16.91 28.74 8.09
C HIS A 4 16.14 30.05 8.31
N SER A 5 15.67 30.63 7.22
CA SER A 5 14.89 31.87 7.17
C SER A 5 13.87 31.82 6.03
N MET A 6 12.89 32.74 6.09
CA MET A 6 11.97 32.91 4.95
C MET A 6 12.67 33.40 3.68
N GLU A 7 13.75 34.17 3.82
CA GLU A 7 14.53 34.63 2.67
C GLU A 7 15.18 33.44 1.95
N ASP A 8 15.77 32.50 2.68
CA ASP A 8 16.33 31.26 2.11
C ASP A 8 15.24 30.40 1.48
N ALA A 9 14.10 30.26 2.17
CA ALA A 9 12.96 29.49 1.67
C ALA A 9 12.48 30.02 0.31
N TRP A 10 12.36 31.34 0.15
CA TRP A 10 11.97 31.96 -1.13
C TRP A 10 13.02 31.79 -2.23
N LYS A 11 14.31 31.75 -1.90
CA LYS A 11 15.38 31.45 -2.90
C LYS A 11 15.23 30.03 -3.41
N ILE A 12 15.06 29.06 -2.50
CA ILE A 12 14.90 27.66 -2.85
C ILE A 12 13.61 27.44 -3.67
N GLN A 13 12.50 28.06 -3.27
CA GLN A 13 11.23 27.95 -3.98
C GLN A 13 11.33 28.42 -5.45
N LYS A 14 12.10 29.49 -5.71
CA LYS A 14 12.34 29.98 -7.09
C LYS A 14 13.08 28.97 -7.97
N GLU A 15 13.93 28.13 -7.37
CA GLU A 15 14.68 27.10 -8.10
C GLU A 15 13.84 25.83 -8.31
N ILE A 16 13.05 25.44 -7.28
CA ILE A 16 12.29 24.19 -7.29
C ILE A 16 10.93 24.36 -7.97
N GLY A 17 10.28 25.53 -7.81
CA GLY A 17 8.91 25.76 -8.30
C GLY A 17 7.84 25.29 -7.33
N LEU A 18 6.61 25.18 -7.82
CA LEU A 18 5.45 24.65 -7.14
C LEU A 18 4.82 23.53 -7.97
N PRO A 19 4.21 22.51 -7.32
CA PRO A 19 4.13 22.31 -5.88
C PRO A 19 5.49 21.90 -5.30
N CYS A 20 5.71 22.24 -4.01
CA CYS A 20 6.91 21.81 -3.28
C CYS A 20 6.54 21.28 -1.89
N VAL A 21 7.39 20.40 -1.36
CA VAL A 21 7.23 19.78 -0.04
C VAL A 21 8.11 20.51 0.96
N ILE A 22 7.52 20.90 2.10
CA ILE A 22 8.23 21.57 3.20
C ILE A 22 8.24 20.61 4.39
N ARG A 23 9.43 20.34 4.92
CA ARG A 23 9.64 19.45 6.07
C ARG A 23 10.50 20.15 7.13
N PRO A 24 9.95 20.49 8.31
CA PRO A 24 10.74 20.98 9.41
C PRO A 24 11.70 19.92 9.92
N SER A 25 12.96 20.28 10.11
CA SER A 25 13.98 19.39 10.66
C SER A 25 13.70 19.06 12.12
N PHE A 26 13.98 17.79 12.51
CA PHE A 26 13.82 17.27 13.87
C PHE A 26 12.39 17.28 14.41
N THR A 27 11.38 17.23 13.55
CA THR A 27 9.98 16.99 13.93
C THR A 27 9.59 15.53 13.69
N LEU A 28 8.57 15.04 14.38
CA LEU A 28 8.08 13.66 14.25
C LEU A 28 6.76 13.62 13.50
N GLY A 29 6.57 12.56 12.67
CA GLY A 29 5.30 12.27 12.03
C GLY A 29 4.80 13.33 11.04
N GLY A 30 5.71 14.12 10.45
CA GLY A 30 5.35 15.17 9.49
C GLY A 30 4.79 16.45 10.13
N THR A 31 4.92 16.60 11.46
CA THR A 31 4.41 17.77 12.18
C THR A 31 5.01 19.07 11.65
N GLY A 32 4.13 20.01 11.27
CA GLY A 32 4.51 21.33 10.76
C GLY A 32 4.97 21.33 9.29
N GLY A 33 5.07 20.17 8.67
CA GLY A 33 5.34 20.02 7.24
C GLY A 33 4.06 20.01 6.40
N GLY A 34 4.22 20.11 5.09
CA GLY A 34 3.11 20.07 4.16
C GLY A 34 3.56 20.23 2.71
N ILE A 35 2.58 20.22 1.83
CA ILE A 35 2.78 20.46 0.40
C ILE A 35 2.16 21.83 0.10
N ALA A 36 2.95 22.71 -0.50
CA ALA A 36 2.50 24.02 -0.95
C ALA A 36 2.18 23.98 -2.45
N TYR A 37 0.95 24.29 -2.80
CA TYR A 37 0.49 24.38 -4.19
C TYR A 37 0.50 25.82 -4.72
N ASN A 38 0.54 26.80 -3.83
CA ASN A 38 0.58 28.22 -4.13
C ASN A 38 1.47 28.98 -3.14
N PHE A 39 1.78 30.23 -3.48
CA PHE A 39 2.69 31.07 -2.67
C PHE A 39 2.16 31.37 -1.26
N LYS A 40 0.84 31.46 -1.06
CA LYS A 40 0.26 31.72 0.23
C LYS A 40 0.45 30.50 1.15
N GLU A 41 0.11 29.31 0.68
CA GLU A 41 0.35 28.05 1.41
C GLU A 41 1.84 27.88 1.72
N PHE A 42 2.72 28.19 0.75
CA PHE A 42 4.16 28.13 0.94
C PHE A 42 4.61 28.99 2.12
N GLU A 43 4.17 30.26 2.15
CA GLU A 43 4.53 31.17 3.23
C GLU A 43 4.01 30.68 4.60
N GLU A 44 2.74 30.29 4.67
CA GLU A 44 2.10 29.80 5.89
C GLU A 44 2.80 28.55 6.44
N ILE A 45 3.08 27.56 5.60
CA ILE A 45 3.75 26.31 6.00
C ILE A 45 5.19 26.59 6.44
N CYS A 46 5.94 27.40 5.69
CA CYS A 46 7.32 27.73 6.04
C CYS A 46 7.40 28.48 7.37
N LEU A 47 6.57 29.49 7.59
CA LEU A 47 6.54 30.25 8.84
C LEU A 47 6.20 29.35 10.05
N ASN A 48 5.24 28.47 9.90
CA ASN A 48 4.88 27.51 10.94
C ASN A 48 5.98 26.48 11.18
N GLY A 49 6.54 25.94 10.12
CA GLY A 49 7.60 24.94 10.17
C GLY A 49 8.89 25.46 10.81
N LEU A 50 9.32 26.68 10.49
CA LEU A 50 10.48 27.33 11.15
C LEU A 50 10.28 27.49 12.66
N LYS A 51 9.05 27.79 13.10
CA LYS A 51 8.72 27.89 14.54
C LYS A 51 8.74 26.54 15.25
N LEU A 52 8.33 25.48 14.57
CA LEU A 52 8.21 24.15 15.15
C LEU A 52 9.54 23.36 15.11
N SER A 53 10.44 23.69 14.19
CA SER A 53 11.77 23.09 14.14
C SER A 53 12.63 23.59 15.30
N PRO A 54 13.18 22.70 16.15
CA PRO A 54 14.08 23.09 17.23
C PRO A 54 15.34 23.85 16.77
N THR A 55 15.73 23.66 15.51
CA THR A 55 16.90 24.26 14.87
C THR A 55 16.56 25.42 13.94
N ASN A 56 15.27 25.81 13.85
CA ASN A 56 14.76 26.77 12.87
C ASN A 56 15.19 26.40 11.44
N GLU A 57 15.06 25.13 11.08
CA GLU A 57 15.50 24.60 9.78
C GLU A 57 14.35 23.90 9.06
N LEU A 58 14.21 24.18 7.78
CA LEU A 58 13.32 23.52 6.85
C LEU A 58 14.10 22.85 5.75
N LEU A 59 13.69 21.63 5.37
CA LEU A 59 14.03 21.04 4.10
C LEU A 59 12.89 21.31 3.12
N ILE A 60 13.21 21.91 1.97
CA ILE A 60 12.27 22.21 0.89
C ILE A 60 12.68 21.40 -0.34
N ASP A 61 11.79 20.52 -0.79
CA ASP A 61 12.03 19.59 -1.88
C ASP A 61 11.01 19.76 -3.00
N GLU A 62 11.38 19.32 -4.20
CA GLU A 62 10.46 19.09 -5.32
C GLU A 62 9.31 18.18 -4.88
N SER A 63 8.08 18.50 -5.26
CA SER A 63 6.95 17.64 -4.99
C SER A 63 6.92 16.45 -5.94
N LEU A 64 6.77 15.27 -5.38
CA LEU A 64 6.58 14.01 -6.10
C LEU A 64 5.14 13.50 -6.00
N VAL A 65 4.18 14.39 -5.70
CA VAL A 65 2.75 14.03 -5.64
C VAL A 65 2.32 13.39 -6.95
N GLY A 66 1.60 12.28 -6.85
CA GLY A 66 1.14 11.52 -8.00
C GLY A 66 2.16 10.50 -8.55
N TRP A 67 3.40 10.49 -8.05
CA TRP A 67 4.37 9.47 -8.43
C TRP A 67 4.04 8.12 -7.75
N LYS A 68 4.51 7.03 -8.35
CA LYS A 68 4.41 5.69 -7.78
C LYS A 68 5.39 5.55 -6.61
N GLU A 69 4.96 4.90 -5.53
CA GLU A 69 5.79 4.69 -4.35
C GLU A 69 6.08 3.20 -4.15
N PHE A 70 7.35 2.90 -3.88
CA PHE A 70 7.85 1.55 -3.63
C PHE A 70 8.75 1.52 -2.40
N GLU A 71 8.77 0.39 -1.72
CA GLU A 71 9.62 0.17 -0.58
C GLU A 71 10.42 -1.13 -0.76
N MET A 72 11.69 -1.11 -0.33
CA MET A 72 12.54 -2.28 -0.23
C MET A 72 12.86 -2.56 1.24
N GLU A 73 12.48 -3.73 1.71
CA GLU A 73 12.91 -4.22 3.02
C GLU A 73 14.23 -4.96 2.85
N VAL A 74 15.27 -4.43 3.47
CA VAL A 74 16.66 -4.84 3.24
C VAL A 74 17.29 -5.28 4.54
N VAL A 75 18.09 -6.34 4.53
CA VAL A 75 18.92 -6.75 5.66
C VAL A 75 20.36 -6.81 5.21
N ARG A 76 21.27 -6.24 6.03
CA ARG A 76 22.70 -6.28 5.79
C ARG A 76 23.44 -6.65 7.08
N ASP A 77 24.48 -7.45 6.96
CA ASP A 77 25.37 -7.84 8.07
C ASP A 77 26.78 -7.21 7.97
N LYS A 78 27.59 -7.44 8.98
CA LYS A 78 28.96 -6.91 9.08
C LYS A 78 29.93 -7.45 8.01
N ASN A 79 29.62 -8.60 7.39
CA ASN A 79 30.41 -9.20 6.30
C ASN A 79 29.94 -8.72 4.91
N ASP A 80 29.06 -7.70 4.88
CA ASP A 80 28.49 -7.16 3.65
C ASP A 80 27.55 -8.14 2.90
N ASN A 81 27.08 -9.20 3.54
CA ASN A 81 25.95 -9.95 3.01
C ASN A 81 24.72 -9.04 3.04
N CYS A 82 24.11 -8.81 1.88
CA CYS A 82 23.00 -7.89 1.74
C CYS A 82 21.89 -8.54 0.92
N ILE A 83 20.67 -8.56 1.44
CA ILE A 83 19.52 -9.20 0.82
C ILE A 83 18.30 -8.28 0.80
N ILE A 84 17.48 -8.40 -0.23
CA ILE A 84 16.12 -7.86 -0.24
C ILE A 84 15.19 -8.94 0.34
N VAL A 85 14.56 -8.62 1.47
CA VAL A 85 13.58 -9.53 2.07
C VAL A 85 12.27 -9.47 1.31
N CYS A 86 11.84 -8.27 0.93
CA CYS A 86 10.59 -8.06 0.21
C CYS A 86 10.59 -6.72 -0.51
N SER A 87 10.00 -6.68 -1.70
CA SER A 87 9.57 -5.45 -2.34
C SER A 87 8.11 -5.18 -2.01
N ILE A 88 7.75 -3.94 -1.75
CA ILE A 88 6.40 -3.49 -1.41
C ILE A 88 6.03 -2.35 -2.37
N GLU A 89 4.81 -2.35 -2.85
CA GLU A 89 4.26 -1.30 -3.69
C GLU A 89 3.05 -0.66 -3.03
N ASN A 90 3.00 0.66 -2.99
CA ASN A 90 1.85 1.41 -2.56
C ASN A 90 0.86 1.55 -3.73
N ILE A 91 -0.39 1.19 -3.50
CA ILE A 91 -1.47 1.37 -4.49
C ILE A 91 -1.83 2.85 -4.59
N ASP A 92 -1.79 3.55 -3.47
CA ASP A 92 -1.97 4.99 -3.43
C ASP A 92 -0.73 5.71 -3.98
N PRO A 93 -0.91 6.73 -4.81
CA PRO A 93 0.22 7.54 -5.27
C PRO A 93 0.83 8.37 -4.14
N MET A 94 2.03 8.88 -4.35
CA MET A 94 2.67 9.85 -3.46
C MET A 94 1.74 11.02 -3.12
N GLY A 95 1.68 11.37 -1.84
CA GLY A 95 0.77 12.36 -1.26
C GLY A 95 -0.06 11.78 -0.11
N VAL A 96 -0.26 10.46 -0.09
CA VAL A 96 -0.78 9.71 1.06
C VAL A 96 0.40 9.13 1.82
N HIS A 97 0.41 9.29 3.16
CA HIS A 97 1.47 8.71 3.99
C HIS A 97 1.56 7.18 3.79
N THR A 98 2.76 6.62 3.66
CA THR A 98 2.96 5.18 3.37
C THR A 98 2.28 4.26 4.41
N GLY A 99 2.19 4.68 5.69
CA GLY A 99 1.45 3.97 6.73
C GLY A 99 -0.07 3.90 6.47
N ASP A 100 -0.61 4.89 5.76
CA ASP A 100 -2.04 5.02 5.41
C ASP A 100 -2.34 4.48 4.01
N SER A 101 -1.31 4.14 3.24
CA SER A 101 -1.45 3.57 1.91
C SER A 101 -1.88 2.11 1.97
N ILE A 102 -2.67 1.71 0.97
CA ILE A 102 -2.93 0.31 0.68
C ILE A 102 -1.71 -0.23 -0.02
N THR A 103 -1.14 -1.33 0.47
CA THR A 103 0.10 -1.86 -0.06
C THR A 103 -0.01 -3.30 -0.50
N VAL A 104 0.83 -3.68 -1.45
CA VAL A 104 0.92 -5.03 -1.98
C VAL A 104 2.36 -5.52 -1.96
N ALA A 105 2.55 -6.77 -1.62
CA ALA A 105 3.84 -7.46 -1.63
C ALA A 105 3.70 -8.83 -2.35
N PRO A 106 4.64 -9.18 -3.25
CA PRO A 106 5.68 -8.32 -3.80
C PRO A 106 5.10 -7.22 -4.69
N ALA A 107 5.92 -6.21 -5.05
CA ALA A 107 5.53 -5.19 -6.01
C ALA A 107 5.02 -5.83 -7.32
N GLN A 108 3.89 -5.31 -7.85
CA GLN A 108 3.18 -5.92 -8.97
C GLN A 108 3.49 -5.25 -10.31
N THR A 109 3.84 -3.97 -10.30
CA THR A 109 3.98 -3.16 -11.52
C THR A 109 5.42 -2.80 -11.85
N LEU A 110 6.41 -3.29 -11.08
CA LEU A 110 7.82 -3.15 -11.40
C LEU A 110 8.25 -4.10 -12.50
N THR A 111 8.98 -3.59 -13.47
CA THR A 111 9.77 -4.42 -14.36
C THR A 111 11.00 -4.97 -13.62
N ASP A 112 11.56 -6.08 -14.08
CA ASP A 112 12.80 -6.62 -13.51
C ASP A 112 13.95 -5.59 -13.52
N LYS A 113 14.06 -4.80 -14.58
CA LYS A 113 15.08 -3.76 -14.71
C LYS A 113 14.93 -2.66 -13.64
N GLU A 114 13.71 -2.25 -13.32
CA GLU A 114 13.43 -1.28 -12.26
C GLU A 114 13.71 -1.88 -10.89
N TYR A 115 13.28 -3.12 -10.67
CA TYR A 115 13.56 -3.85 -9.43
C TYR A 115 15.07 -3.94 -9.17
N GLN A 116 15.88 -4.33 -10.17
CA GLN A 116 17.34 -4.42 -10.03
C GLN A 116 17.97 -3.06 -9.73
N LYS A 117 17.49 -1.97 -10.35
CA LYS A 117 17.96 -0.62 -10.03
C LYS A 117 17.67 -0.22 -8.58
N MET A 118 16.46 -0.52 -8.08
CA MET A 118 16.09 -0.27 -6.68
C MET A 118 16.92 -1.12 -5.72
N ARG A 119 17.13 -2.39 -6.04
CA ARG A 119 17.97 -3.32 -5.28
C ARG A 119 19.41 -2.78 -5.14
N ASP A 120 20.02 -2.42 -6.25
CA ASP A 120 21.39 -1.88 -6.26
C ASP A 120 21.50 -0.55 -5.52
N ALA A 121 20.51 0.33 -5.67
CA ALA A 121 20.44 1.60 -4.95
C ALA A 121 20.31 1.36 -3.44
N SER A 122 19.45 0.44 -3.02
CA SER A 122 19.25 0.08 -1.61
C SER A 122 20.56 -0.40 -0.98
N PHE A 123 21.30 -1.29 -1.64
CA PHE A 123 22.60 -1.79 -1.14
C PHE A 123 23.64 -0.69 -1.04
N LYS A 124 23.71 0.21 -2.03
CA LYS A 124 24.60 1.38 -2.00
C LYS A 124 24.26 2.33 -0.84
N ILE A 125 22.98 2.55 -0.58
CA ILE A 125 22.49 3.40 0.52
C ILE A 125 22.88 2.81 1.86
N LEU A 126 22.59 1.52 2.11
CA LEU A 126 22.95 0.87 3.39
C LEU A 126 24.45 0.93 3.64
N ARG A 127 25.27 0.66 2.63
CA ARG A 127 26.73 0.77 2.72
C ARG A 127 27.18 2.18 3.03
N LYS A 128 26.60 3.18 2.36
CA LYS A 128 26.95 4.60 2.54
C LYS A 128 26.61 5.13 3.93
N ILE A 129 25.45 4.73 4.45
CA ILE A 129 25.00 5.08 5.80
C ILE A 129 25.76 4.30 6.88
N GLY A 130 26.28 3.11 6.56
CA GLY A 130 27.02 2.25 7.48
C GLY A 130 26.12 1.32 8.31
N VAL A 131 24.90 1.01 7.84
CA VAL A 131 24.07 0.00 8.48
C VAL A 131 24.65 -1.38 8.18
N GLU A 132 25.03 -2.12 9.23
CA GLU A 132 25.68 -3.42 9.12
C GLU A 132 25.16 -4.45 10.13
N THR A 133 24.09 -4.16 10.83
CA THR A 133 23.54 -5.02 11.87
C THR A 133 22.02 -5.08 11.87
N GLY A 134 21.40 -5.22 10.70
CA GLY A 134 19.96 -5.41 10.75
C GLY A 134 19.15 -4.98 9.56
N GLY A 135 17.85 -4.86 9.80
CA GLY A 135 16.85 -4.51 8.81
C GLY A 135 16.71 -3.00 8.60
N SER A 136 16.47 -2.62 7.38
CA SER A 136 16.21 -1.25 6.96
C SER A 136 15.12 -1.21 5.90
N ASN A 137 14.35 -0.14 5.92
CA ASN A 137 13.36 0.16 4.89
C ASN A 137 13.89 1.30 4.01
N VAL A 138 13.93 1.11 2.70
CA VAL A 138 14.31 2.14 1.72
C VAL A 138 13.11 2.44 0.85
N GLN A 139 12.69 3.71 0.81
CA GLN A 139 11.53 4.19 0.06
C GLN A 139 11.96 4.91 -1.22
N PHE A 140 11.27 4.59 -2.29
CA PHE A 140 11.52 5.11 -3.64
C PHE A 140 10.24 5.68 -4.24
N ALA A 141 10.38 6.77 -4.98
CA ALA A 141 9.36 7.24 -5.90
C ALA A 141 9.80 7.04 -7.34
N ILE A 142 8.87 6.63 -8.20
CA ILE A 142 9.08 6.52 -9.65
C ILE A 142 8.07 7.41 -10.36
N ASN A 143 8.60 8.29 -11.23
CA ASN A 143 7.75 9.07 -12.12
C ASN A 143 7.07 8.13 -13.13
N PRO A 144 5.73 8.10 -13.18
CA PRO A 144 5.01 7.22 -14.10
C PRO A 144 5.17 7.60 -15.59
N GLU A 145 5.63 8.84 -15.89
CA GLU A 145 5.76 9.32 -17.27
C GLU A 145 7.11 8.95 -17.89
N ASP A 146 8.22 9.14 -17.16
CA ASP A 146 9.57 8.99 -17.69
C ASP A 146 10.42 7.92 -16.99
N GLY A 147 9.91 7.34 -15.90
CA GLY A 147 10.61 6.32 -15.11
C GLY A 147 11.78 6.89 -14.25
N ARG A 148 11.85 8.21 -14.04
CA ARG A 148 12.81 8.82 -13.11
C ARG A 148 12.58 8.26 -11.71
N MET A 149 13.66 7.72 -11.11
CA MET A 149 13.64 7.16 -9.77
C MET A 149 14.30 8.12 -8.77
N VAL A 150 13.63 8.35 -7.66
CA VAL A 150 14.11 9.19 -6.55
C VAL A 150 14.05 8.39 -5.26
N VAL A 151 15.08 8.50 -4.43
CA VAL A 151 15.09 7.96 -3.06
C VAL A 151 14.39 8.96 -2.15
N ILE A 152 13.36 8.52 -1.45
CA ILE A 152 12.60 9.38 -0.53
C ILE A 152 13.28 9.42 0.82
N GLU A 153 13.46 8.25 1.43
CA GLU A 153 14.12 8.11 2.71
C GLU A 153 14.61 6.68 2.94
N MET A 154 15.46 6.54 3.94
CA MET A 154 15.88 5.25 4.45
C MET A 154 15.72 5.22 5.97
N ASN A 155 15.02 4.22 6.46
CA ASN A 155 14.78 4.00 7.87
C ASN A 155 15.72 2.89 8.37
N PRO A 156 16.82 3.19 9.12
CA PRO A 156 17.80 2.21 9.58
C PRO A 156 17.30 1.45 10.84
N ARG A 157 16.13 0.92 10.77
CA ARG A 157 15.45 0.24 11.88
C ARG A 157 14.38 -0.71 11.38
N VAL A 158 13.99 -1.68 12.20
CA VAL A 158 12.77 -2.46 11.97
C VAL A 158 11.55 -1.53 12.08
N SER A 159 10.63 -1.63 11.12
CA SER A 159 9.47 -0.76 10.96
C SER A 159 8.18 -1.57 10.85
N ARG A 160 7.04 -0.90 10.62
CA ARG A 160 5.77 -1.56 10.27
C ARG A 160 5.89 -2.34 8.96
N SER A 161 6.55 -1.78 7.95
CA SER A 161 6.82 -2.45 6.68
C SER A 161 7.68 -3.70 6.88
N SER A 162 8.63 -3.68 7.81
CA SER A 162 9.43 -4.87 8.18
C SER A 162 8.55 -5.96 8.79
N ALA A 163 7.55 -5.59 9.61
CA ALA A 163 6.58 -6.53 10.16
C ALA A 163 5.69 -7.13 9.06
N LEU A 164 5.24 -6.29 8.12
CA LEU A 164 4.50 -6.73 6.94
C LEU A 164 5.33 -7.69 6.09
N ALA A 165 6.57 -7.31 5.76
CA ALA A 165 7.49 -8.14 4.98
C ALA A 165 7.78 -9.48 5.66
N SER A 166 7.98 -9.46 6.99
CA SER A 166 8.18 -10.70 7.76
C SER A 166 6.99 -11.64 7.70
N LYS A 167 5.77 -11.11 7.83
CA LYS A 167 4.53 -11.90 7.70
C LYS A 167 4.32 -12.37 6.25
N ALA A 168 4.62 -11.51 5.28
CA ALA A 168 4.45 -11.82 3.86
C ALA A 168 5.39 -12.93 3.40
N THR A 169 6.66 -12.91 3.83
CA THR A 169 7.68 -13.82 3.34
C THR A 169 7.94 -15.01 4.26
N GLY A 170 7.57 -14.90 5.54
CA GLY A 170 8.00 -15.85 6.58
C GLY A 170 9.44 -15.60 7.07
N PHE A 171 10.16 -14.60 6.55
CA PHE A 171 11.50 -14.24 6.98
C PHE A 171 11.44 -13.37 8.24
N PRO A 172 11.95 -13.82 9.39
CA PRO A 172 11.76 -13.14 10.68
C PRO A 172 12.78 -11.99 10.84
N ILE A 173 12.55 -10.85 10.18
CA ILE A 173 13.48 -9.71 10.12
C ILE A 173 13.94 -9.28 11.51
N ALA A 174 13.04 -9.14 12.48
CA ALA A 174 13.39 -8.67 13.84
C ALA A 174 14.29 -9.67 14.58
N LYS A 175 14.01 -10.98 14.47
CA LYS A 175 14.86 -12.05 15.04
C LYS A 175 16.25 -12.02 14.40
N ILE A 176 16.32 -11.97 13.08
CA ILE A 176 17.58 -11.91 12.34
C ILE A 176 18.35 -10.64 12.72
N ALA A 177 17.72 -9.47 12.71
CA ALA A 177 18.35 -8.21 13.10
C ALA A 177 18.95 -8.27 14.51
N ALA A 178 18.25 -8.87 15.48
CA ALA A 178 18.76 -9.06 16.84
C ALA A 178 20.02 -9.97 16.88
N LEU A 179 20.04 -11.04 16.09
CA LEU A 179 21.20 -11.93 15.99
C LEU A 179 22.38 -11.25 15.29
N LEU A 180 22.14 -10.47 14.24
CA LEU A 180 23.20 -9.68 13.59
C LEU A 180 23.80 -8.65 14.56
N ALA A 181 22.97 -8.02 15.39
CA ALA A 181 23.44 -7.05 16.38
C ALA A 181 24.37 -7.64 17.45
N VAL A 182 24.26 -8.94 17.76
CA VAL A 182 25.19 -9.64 18.68
C VAL A 182 26.36 -10.35 17.95
N GLY A 183 26.50 -10.09 16.64
CA GLY A 183 27.73 -10.45 15.91
C GLY A 183 27.61 -11.64 14.97
N TYR A 184 26.45 -12.29 14.82
CA TYR A 184 26.24 -13.30 13.78
C TYR A 184 26.23 -12.65 12.40
N THR A 185 26.39 -13.49 11.37
CA THR A 185 26.26 -13.09 9.96
C THR A 185 25.14 -13.88 9.27
N LEU A 186 24.62 -13.37 8.15
CA LEU A 186 23.49 -13.98 7.44
C LEU A 186 23.79 -15.40 6.93
N ASP A 187 25.03 -15.67 6.60
CA ASP A 187 25.48 -17.00 6.15
C ASP A 187 25.63 -18.00 7.29
N GLU A 188 25.88 -17.55 8.52
CA GLU A 188 25.91 -18.39 9.74
C GLU A 188 24.49 -18.74 10.24
N LEU A 189 23.49 -17.88 9.95
CA LEU A 189 22.14 -18.07 10.43
C LEU A 189 21.33 -19.00 9.51
N LYS A 190 20.53 -19.85 10.15
CA LYS A 190 19.60 -20.74 9.43
C LYS A 190 18.37 -19.98 8.96
N ASN A 191 17.92 -20.28 7.76
CA ASN A 191 16.70 -19.72 7.20
C ASN A 191 15.47 -20.47 7.71
N ASP A 192 14.62 -19.81 8.48
CA ASP A 192 13.41 -20.41 9.06
C ASP A 192 12.40 -20.84 7.96
N ILE A 193 12.34 -20.13 6.82
CA ILE A 193 11.45 -20.48 5.70
C ILE A 193 11.75 -21.88 5.16
N THR A 194 13.01 -22.25 5.11
CA THR A 194 13.47 -23.56 4.57
C THR A 194 13.70 -24.61 5.64
N ASN A 195 13.23 -24.40 6.88
CA ASN A 195 13.53 -25.24 8.03
C ASN A 195 15.05 -25.45 8.23
N GLY A 196 15.84 -24.40 8.00
CA GLY A 196 17.26 -24.40 8.18
C GLY A 196 18.09 -25.12 7.10
N LYS A 197 17.47 -25.46 5.96
CA LYS A 197 18.17 -26.10 4.82
C LYS A 197 19.08 -25.13 4.05
N THR A 198 18.77 -23.86 4.08
CA THR A 198 19.58 -22.79 3.48
C THR A 198 19.97 -21.77 4.54
N PRO A 199 21.06 -21.01 4.35
CA PRO A 199 21.36 -19.88 5.22
C PRO A 199 20.42 -18.70 5.01
N ALA A 200 20.36 -17.78 5.97
CA ALA A 200 19.52 -16.59 5.91
C ALA A 200 20.03 -15.55 4.88
N SER A 201 21.18 -15.77 4.27
CA SER A 201 21.72 -14.95 3.18
C SER A 201 21.01 -15.16 1.82
N PHE A 202 20.10 -16.13 1.73
CA PHE A 202 19.26 -16.31 0.53
C PHE A 202 18.03 -15.42 0.60
N GLU A 203 17.82 -14.65 -0.45
CA GLU A 203 16.62 -13.79 -0.58
C GLU A 203 15.35 -14.64 -0.62
N PRO A 204 14.31 -14.28 0.16
CA PRO A 204 13.01 -14.94 0.07
C PRO A 204 12.40 -14.80 -1.33
N SER A 205 11.76 -15.85 -1.80
CA SER A 205 10.95 -15.84 -3.03
C SER A 205 9.55 -16.33 -2.70
N ILE A 206 8.53 -15.56 -3.10
CA ILE A 206 7.12 -15.88 -2.85
C ILE A 206 6.37 -15.96 -4.17
N ASP A 207 5.47 -16.93 -4.28
CA ASP A 207 4.61 -17.20 -5.45
C ASP A 207 3.13 -16.87 -5.18
N TYR A 208 2.89 -16.00 -4.19
CA TYR A 208 1.58 -15.50 -3.79
C TYR A 208 1.64 -13.97 -3.60
N VAL A 209 0.49 -13.36 -3.45
CA VAL A 209 0.35 -11.92 -3.26
C VAL A 209 -0.22 -11.64 -1.88
N VAL A 210 0.35 -10.64 -1.22
CA VAL A 210 -0.11 -10.15 0.08
C VAL A 210 -0.61 -8.72 -0.08
N THR A 211 -1.83 -8.46 0.37
CA THR A 211 -2.42 -7.11 0.38
C THR A 211 -2.62 -6.65 1.81
N LYS A 212 -2.15 -5.44 2.11
CA LYS A 212 -2.39 -4.74 3.38
C LYS A 212 -3.37 -3.59 3.14
N ILE A 213 -4.42 -3.49 3.99
CA ILE A 213 -5.32 -2.33 4.03
C ILE A 213 -5.25 -1.70 5.42
N PRO A 214 -4.98 -0.37 5.52
CA PRO A 214 -4.93 0.33 6.80
C PRO A 214 -6.32 0.47 7.42
N ARG A 215 -6.39 0.47 8.75
CA ARG A 215 -7.58 0.71 9.55
C ARG A 215 -7.53 2.09 10.16
N PHE A 216 -8.65 2.81 10.07
CA PHE A 216 -8.86 4.13 10.68
C PHE A 216 -9.95 4.05 11.74
N ASN A 217 -10.02 5.03 12.61
CA ASN A 217 -11.05 5.15 13.65
C ASN A 217 -11.78 6.50 13.56
N PHE A 218 -11.98 7.03 12.35
CA PHE A 218 -12.66 8.30 12.15
C PHE A 218 -14.08 8.29 12.73
N GLU A 219 -14.74 7.13 12.75
CA GLU A 219 -16.06 6.95 13.36
C GLU A 219 -16.09 7.25 14.87
N LYS A 220 -14.93 7.12 15.55
CA LYS A 220 -14.79 7.43 16.98
C LYS A 220 -14.34 8.87 17.25
N PHE A 221 -13.84 9.55 16.23
CA PHE A 221 -13.29 10.90 16.31
C PHE A 221 -13.90 11.79 15.22
N PRO A 222 -15.19 12.13 15.30
CA PRO A 222 -15.93 12.80 14.22
C PRO A 222 -15.43 14.21 13.89
N GLU A 223 -14.69 14.85 14.79
CA GLU A 223 -14.09 16.18 14.57
C GLU A 223 -12.74 16.10 13.80
N THR A 224 -12.20 14.89 13.61
CA THR A 224 -10.95 14.70 12.85
C THR A 224 -11.23 14.72 11.36
N ASP A 225 -10.42 15.45 10.60
CA ASP A 225 -10.46 15.41 9.14
C ASP A 225 -10.14 14.00 8.63
N PRO A 226 -11.10 13.32 7.93
CA PRO A 226 -10.92 11.96 7.45
C PRO A 226 -10.10 11.88 6.14
N ARG A 227 -9.66 13.01 5.59
CA ARG A 227 -8.85 13.05 4.37
C ARG A 227 -7.42 12.63 4.64
N LEU A 228 -6.91 11.75 3.79
CA LEU A 228 -5.55 11.23 3.90
C LEU A 228 -4.56 12.26 3.32
N THR A 229 -3.45 12.41 4.01
CA THR A 229 -2.39 13.36 3.67
C THR A 229 -1.02 12.72 3.90
N THR A 230 0.03 13.50 3.85
CA THR A 230 1.39 13.08 4.23
C THR A 230 1.56 12.81 5.73
N GLN A 231 0.56 13.14 6.55
CA GLN A 231 0.52 12.81 7.98
C GLN A 231 -0.22 11.50 8.21
N MET A 232 0.39 10.57 8.96
CA MET A 232 -0.21 9.27 9.25
C MET A 232 -1.41 9.38 10.19
N LYS A 233 -2.53 8.77 9.81
CA LYS A 233 -3.81 8.76 10.56
C LYS A 233 -4.29 7.35 10.91
N SER A 234 -3.71 6.30 10.32
CA SER A 234 -4.10 4.91 10.58
C SER A 234 -3.73 4.46 11.99
N VAL A 235 -4.60 3.64 12.58
CA VAL A 235 -4.44 3.08 13.93
C VAL A 235 -4.08 1.59 13.93
N GLY A 236 -4.22 0.93 12.80
CA GLY A 236 -3.95 -0.48 12.60
C GLY A 236 -4.00 -0.85 11.13
N GLU A 237 -3.91 -2.14 10.87
CA GLU A 237 -3.93 -2.68 9.51
C GLU A 237 -4.42 -4.12 9.49
N VAL A 238 -4.99 -4.54 8.37
CA VAL A 238 -5.26 -5.94 8.04
C VAL A 238 -4.32 -6.40 6.94
N MET A 239 -4.02 -7.69 6.93
CA MET A 239 -3.19 -8.31 5.90
C MET A 239 -3.85 -9.61 5.43
N ALA A 240 -3.91 -9.82 4.13
CA ALA A 240 -4.42 -11.06 3.56
C ALA A 240 -3.51 -11.59 2.45
N ILE A 241 -3.47 -12.92 2.34
CA ILE A 241 -2.68 -13.66 1.36
C ILE A 241 -3.61 -14.28 0.33
N GLY A 242 -3.25 -14.17 -0.94
CA GLY A 242 -3.95 -14.79 -2.06
C GLY A 242 -2.97 -15.28 -3.13
N ARG A 243 -3.40 -16.14 -4.03
CA ARG A 243 -2.60 -16.59 -5.17
C ARG A 243 -2.38 -15.52 -6.23
N ASN A 244 -3.25 -14.51 -6.22
CA ASN A 244 -3.18 -13.34 -7.07
C ASN A 244 -3.68 -12.10 -6.29
N PHE A 245 -3.51 -10.93 -6.89
CA PHE A 245 -3.91 -9.66 -6.28
C PHE A 245 -5.40 -9.62 -5.93
N GLN A 246 -6.29 -10.00 -6.83
CA GLN A 246 -7.74 -9.94 -6.60
C GLN A 246 -8.16 -10.80 -5.42
N GLU A 247 -7.60 -12.01 -5.29
CA GLU A 247 -7.88 -12.90 -4.15
C GLU A 247 -7.42 -12.28 -2.82
N SER A 248 -6.16 -11.80 -2.74
CA SER A 248 -5.62 -11.18 -1.54
C SER A 248 -6.36 -9.90 -1.17
N PHE A 249 -6.68 -9.07 -2.16
CA PHE A 249 -7.39 -7.82 -2.02
C PHE A 249 -8.81 -8.00 -1.45
N GLN A 250 -9.62 -8.89 -2.03
CA GLN A 250 -10.95 -9.17 -1.51
C GLN A 250 -10.93 -9.81 -0.12
N LYS A 251 -9.94 -10.66 0.17
CA LYS A 251 -9.74 -11.20 1.53
C LYS A 251 -9.39 -10.09 2.53
N ALA A 252 -8.52 -9.14 2.14
CA ALA A 252 -8.17 -8.00 2.98
C ALA A 252 -9.38 -7.11 3.28
N ILE A 253 -10.21 -6.81 2.26
CA ILE A 253 -11.46 -6.06 2.46
C ILE A 253 -12.33 -6.71 3.54
N ARG A 254 -12.57 -8.02 3.46
CA ARG A 254 -13.39 -8.72 4.46
C ARG A 254 -12.77 -8.72 5.85
N SER A 255 -11.44 -8.77 5.92
CA SER A 255 -10.72 -8.76 7.20
C SER A 255 -10.76 -7.41 7.91
N MET A 256 -11.24 -6.35 7.24
CA MET A 256 -11.48 -5.03 7.86
C MET A 256 -12.61 -5.05 8.88
N GLU A 257 -13.53 -6.03 8.80
CA GLU A 257 -14.68 -6.19 9.70
C GLU A 257 -15.52 -4.91 9.85
N ASN A 258 -15.65 -4.15 8.76
CA ASN A 258 -16.44 -2.92 8.68
C ASN A 258 -17.85 -3.15 8.08
N GLY A 259 -18.28 -4.41 7.99
CA GLY A 259 -19.57 -4.81 7.43
C GLY A 259 -19.59 -5.00 5.92
N LEU A 260 -18.52 -4.67 5.22
CA LEU A 260 -18.43 -4.83 3.77
C LEU A 260 -17.75 -6.18 3.41
N MET A 261 -18.35 -6.92 2.49
CA MET A 261 -17.89 -8.25 2.07
C MET A 261 -17.14 -8.26 0.75
N GLY A 262 -17.04 -7.10 0.09
CA GLY A 262 -16.37 -6.87 -1.18
C GLY A 262 -16.42 -5.41 -1.57
N LEU A 263 -16.57 -5.15 -2.85
CA LEU A 263 -16.66 -3.79 -3.40
C LEU A 263 -18.13 -3.32 -3.46
N GLU A 264 -18.83 -3.30 -2.32
CA GLU A 264 -20.19 -2.77 -2.22
C GLU A 264 -20.24 -1.28 -2.66
N THR A 265 -21.41 -0.85 -3.14
CA THR A 265 -21.66 0.56 -3.42
C THR A 265 -21.72 1.34 -2.11
N VAL A 266 -20.91 2.38 -1.98
CA VAL A 266 -20.85 3.26 -0.81
C VAL A 266 -21.36 4.66 -1.12
N LEU A 267 -21.41 5.03 -2.40
CA LEU A 267 -21.97 6.29 -2.86
C LEU A 267 -23.51 6.22 -2.77
N LYS A 268 -24.12 7.21 -2.14
CA LYS A 268 -25.58 7.27 -2.05
C LYS A 268 -26.21 7.63 -3.40
N ASP A 269 -27.41 7.11 -3.66
CA ASP A 269 -28.13 7.38 -4.92
C ASP A 269 -28.41 8.87 -5.15
N THR A 270 -28.50 9.65 -4.06
CA THR A 270 -28.68 11.10 -4.09
C THR A 270 -27.41 11.88 -4.44
N GLU A 271 -26.24 11.23 -4.40
CA GLU A 271 -24.95 11.87 -4.65
C GLU A 271 -24.60 11.80 -6.14
N GLY A 272 -24.30 12.98 -6.70
CA GLY A 272 -23.97 13.13 -8.12
C GLY A 272 -22.52 12.80 -8.46
N ASN A 273 -22.19 12.89 -9.76
CA ASN A 273 -20.81 12.68 -10.24
C ASN A 273 -19.80 13.69 -9.68
N GLY A 274 -20.24 14.90 -9.28
CA GLY A 274 -19.38 15.89 -8.62
C GLY A 274 -18.88 15.44 -7.26
N SER A 275 -19.76 14.81 -6.46
CA SER A 275 -19.40 14.21 -5.17
C SER A 275 -18.42 13.05 -5.37
N LEU A 276 -18.68 12.17 -6.34
CA LEU A 276 -17.79 11.06 -6.68
C LEU A 276 -16.40 11.55 -7.11
N LYS A 277 -16.34 12.60 -7.95
CA LYS A 277 -15.07 13.18 -8.37
C LYS A 277 -14.27 13.72 -7.18
N LEU A 278 -14.92 14.39 -6.24
CA LEU A 278 -14.28 14.87 -5.02
C LEU A 278 -13.68 13.73 -4.21
N GLU A 279 -14.43 12.63 -4.02
CA GLU A 279 -13.96 11.44 -3.29
C GLU A 279 -12.80 10.70 -3.98
N LEU A 280 -12.68 10.81 -5.29
CA LEU A 280 -11.55 10.26 -6.05
C LEU A 280 -10.32 11.16 -5.99
N THR A 281 -10.50 12.48 -6.05
CA THR A 281 -9.40 13.45 -6.05
C THR A 281 -8.83 13.72 -4.65
N THR A 282 -9.62 13.47 -3.62
CA THR A 282 -9.24 13.72 -2.22
C THR A 282 -9.35 12.42 -1.43
N PRO A 283 -8.29 11.61 -1.36
CA PRO A 283 -8.35 10.26 -0.83
C PRO A 283 -8.83 10.22 0.63
N GLY A 284 -9.71 9.28 0.91
CA GLY A 284 -10.21 8.94 2.22
C GLY A 284 -10.16 7.44 2.48
N GLU A 285 -10.67 6.98 3.63
CA GLU A 285 -10.65 5.56 3.99
C GLU A 285 -11.40 4.67 2.98
N ARG A 286 -12.43 5.21 2.30
CA ARG A 286 -13.30 4.47 1.37
C ARG A 286 -12.95 4.63 -0.11
N ARG A 287 -11.77 5.16 -0.43
CA ARG A 287 -11.35 5.45 -1.82
C ARG A 287 -11.46 4.27 -2.78
N LEU A 288 -11.24 3.03 -2.32
CA LEU A 288 -11.37 1.83 -3.16
C LEU A 288 -12.81 1.60 -3.63
N TRP A 289 -13.77 1.81 -2.75
CA TRP A 289 -15.19 1.65 -3.05
C TRP A 289 -15.69 2.74 -3.99
N TYR A 290 -15.19 3.99 -3.85
CA TYR A 290 -15.49 5.07 -4.79
C TYR A 290 -14.90 4.81 -6.18
N ILE A 291 -13.72 4.20 -6.29
CA ILE A 291 -13.17 3.72 -7.57
C ILE A 291 -14.11 2.68 -8.21
N ALA A 292 -14.60 1.72 -7.41
CA ALA A 292 -15.56 0.72 -7.89
C ALA A 292 -16.89 1.35 -8.31
N ASP A 293 -17.39 2.35 -7.57
CA ASP A 293 -18.61 3.08 -7.92
C ASP A 293 -18.45 3.92 -9.19
N ALA A 294 -17.27 4.47 -9.45
CA ALA A 294 -16.97 5.17 -10.70
C ALA A 294 -17.08 4.22 -11.91
N PHE A 295 -16.54 3.00 -11.80
CA PHE A 295 -16.70 1.99 -12.85
C PHE A 295 -18.16 1.57 -13.04
N ARG A 296 -18.95 1.42 -11.96
CA ARG A 296 -20.38 1.11 -12.06
C ARG A 296 -21.19 2.20 -12.74
N ARG A 297 -20.77 3.46 -12.60
CA ARG A 297 -21.36 4.63 -13.27
C ARG A 297 -20.85 4.84 -14.70
N GLY A 298 -20.01 3.95 -15.20
CA GLY A 298 -19.52 3.98 -16.58
C GLY A 298 -18.38 4.95 -16.86
N TRP A 299 -17.68 5.44 -15.81
CA TRP A 299 -16.49 6.26 -15.99
C TRP A 299 -15.39 5.48 -16.71
N LYS A 300 -14.67 6.17 -17.59
CA LYS A 300 -13.55 5.57 -18.31
C LYS A 300 -12.34 5.41 -17.38
N MET A 301 -11.47 4.47 -17.74
CA MET A 301 -10.23 4.20 -17.00
C MET A 301 -9.36 5.46 -16.86
N GLU A 302 -9.25 6.22 -17.94
CA GLU A 302 -8.45 7.44 -18.03
C GLU A 302 -8.99 8.52 -17.08
N GLU A 303 -10.30 8.71 -17.03
CA GLU A 303 -10.98 9.68 -16.15
C GLU A 303 -10.76 9.34 -14.66
N ILE A 304 -10.78 8.05 -14.33
CA ILE A 304 -10.55 7.58 -12.96
C ILE A 304 -9.08 7.76 -12.60
N PHE A 305 -8.16 7.38 -13.50
CA PHE A 305 -6.72 7.55 -13.31
C PHE A 305 -6.35 9.02 -13.11
N GLU A 306 -6.81 9.91 -13.96
CA GLU A 306 -6.59 11.36 -13.84
C GLU A 306 -7.13 11.94 -12.51
N SER A 307 -8.17 11.32 -11.96
CA SER A 307 -8.77 11.77 -10.70
C SER A 307 -8.05 11.25 -9.46
N CYS A 308 -7.63 9.98 -9.44
CA CYS A 308 -7.09 9.34 -8.24
C CYS A 308 -5.60 9.00 -8.29
N GLY A 309 -4.96 9.01 -9.47
CA GLY A 309 -3.54 8.68 -9.64
C GLY A 309 -3.16 7.22 -9.39
N VAL A 310 -4.13 6.34 -9.12
CA VAL A 310 -3.88 4.91 -8.91
C VAL A 310 -3.46 4.26 -10.22
N ASP A 311 -2.36 3.49 -10.20
CA ASP A 311 -1.82 2.85 -11.40
C ASP A 311 -2.89 2.08 -12.18
N PRO A 312 -2.98 2.22 -13.51
CA PRO A 312 -3.96 1.57 -14.36
C PRO A 312 -4.03 0.04 -14.19
N TRP A 313 -2.94 -0.60 -13.81
CA TRP A 313 -2.93 -2.04 -13.53
C TRP A 313 -3.86 -2.40 -12.38
N PHE A 314 -3.82 -1.64 -11.27
CA PHE A 314 -4.72 -1.84 -10.12
C PHE A 314 -6.16 -1.46 -10.46
N LEU A 315 -6.35 -0.36 -11.19
CA LEU A 315 -7.68 0.05 -11.66
C LEU A 315 -8.31 -1.04 -12.54
N TYR A 316 -7.53 -1.69 -13.40
CA TYR A 316 -8.00 -2.82 -14.21
C TYR A 316 -8.46 -4.00 -13.34
N GLN A 317 -7.71 -4.33 -12.28
CA GLN A 317 -8.09 -5.41 -11.36
C GLN A 317 -9.42 -5.11 -10.65
N ILE A 318 -9.62 -3.87 -10.22
CA ILE A 318 -10.88 -3.43 -9.59
C ILE A 318 -12.02 -3.45 -10.61
N LYS A 319 -11.80 -2.93 -11.82
CA LYS A 319 -12.77 -2.96 -12.91
C LYS A 319 -13.25 -4.37 -13.22
N ASP A 320 -12.33 -5.33 -13.31
CA ASP A 320 -12.63 -6.72 -13.61
C ASP A 320 -13.48 -7.37 -12.51
N LEU A 321 -13.24 -7.03 -11.23
CA LEU A 321 -14.10 -7.45 -10.13
C LEU A 321 -15.50 -6.82 -10.21
N VAL A 322 -15.59 -5.53 -10.54
CA VAL A 322 -16.88 -4.82 -10.69
C VAL A 322 -17.70 -5.40 -11.85
N LEU A 323 -17.06 -5.78 -12.95
CA LEU A 323 -17.72 -6.45 -14.07
C LEU A 323 -18.30 -7.80 -13.67
N ASP A 324 -17.56 -8.57 -12.87
CA ASP A 324 -18.07 -9.84 -12.34
C ASP A 324 -19.26 -9.64 -11.40
N GLU A 325 -19.23 -8.64 -10.52
CA GLU A 325 -20.37 -8.29 -9.67
C GLU A 325 -21.60 -7.87 -10.49
N THR A 326 -21.40 -7.07 -11.52
CA THR A 326 -22.48 -6.64 -12.41
C THR A 326 -23.12 -7.83 -13.13
N LYS A 327 -22.29 -8.76 -13.62
CA LYS A 327 -22.75 -9.98 -14.25
C LYS A 327 -23.54 -10.88 -13.29
N LEU A 328 -23.02 -11.06 -12.05
CA LEU A 328 -23.71 -11.86 -11.03
C LEU A 328 -25.05 -11.27 -10.66
N LYS A 329 -25.17 -9.95 -10.51
CA LYS A 329 -26.47 -9.28 -10.23
C LYS A 329 -27.53 -9.51 -11.31
N ALA A 330 -27.11 -9.75 -12.56
CA ALA A 330 -27.99 -10.04 -13.67
C ALA A 330 -28.26 -11.54 -13.88
N SER A 331 -27.58 -12.41 -13.13
CA SER A 331 -27.66 -13.88 -13.26
C SER A 331 -28.57 -14.51 -12.20
N LYS A 332 -28.87 -15.79 -12.37
CA LYS A 332 -29.57 -16.61 -11.37
C LYS A 332 -28.62 -17.69 -10.85
N ILE A 333 -28.94 -18.25 -9.68
CA ILE A 333 -28.10 -19.28 -9.04
C ILE A 333 -27.97 -20.53 -9.92
N GLU A 334 -29.00 -20.90 -10.68
CA GLU A 334 -29.00 -22.05 -11.59
C GLU A 334 -28.01 -21.92 -12.76
N GLU A 335 -27.58 -20.70 -13.05
CA GLU A 335 -26.60 -20.41 -14.11
C GLU A 335 -25.16 -20.60 -13.62
N LEU A 336 -24.93 -20.71 -12.29
CA LEU A 336 -23.62 -20.93 -11.71
C LEU A 336 -23.17 -22.39 -11.88
N ASN A 337 -22.37 -22.62 -12.89
CA ASN A 337 -21.72 -23.91 -13.09
C ASN A 337 -20.36 -23.98 -12.36
N LYS A 338 -19.77 -25.19 -12.32
CA LYS A 338 -18.47 -25.46 -11.68
C LYS A 338 -17.36 -24.50 -12.15
N LYS A 339 -17.27 -24.23 -13.46
CA LYS A 339 -16.22 -23.37 -14.05
C LYS A 339 -16.34 -21.93 -13.58
N GLU A 340 -17.56 -21.40 -13.60
CA GLU A 340 -17.83 -20.01 -13.19
C GLU A 340 -17.62 -19.83 -11.69
N LEU A 341 -18.15 -20.74 -10.87
CA LEU A 341 -17.95 -20.67 -9.42
C LEU A 341 -16.47 -20.79 -9.05
N MET A 342 -15.72 -21.70 -9.68
CA MET A 342 -14.26 -21.80 -9.47
C MET A 342 -13.54 -20.51 -9.86
N ARG A 343 -13.92 -19.85 -10.94
CA ARG A 343 -13.35 -18.58 -11.40
C ARG A 343 -13.57 -17.47 -10.36
N LEU A 344 -14.79 -17.34 -9.87
CA LEU A 344 -15.16 -16.36 -8.83
C LEU A 344 -14.40 -16.63 -7.53
N LYS A 345 -14.32 -17.87 -7.08
CA LYS A 345 -13.58 -18.25 -5.88
C LYS A 345 -12.08 -17.95 -6.01
N ARG A 346 -11.47 -18.18 -7.18
CA ARG A 346 -10.07 -17.82 -7.45
C ARG A 346 -9.80 -16.30 -7.47
N LYS A 347 -10.82 -15.50 -7.76
CA LYS A 347 -10.78 -14.03 -7.63
C LYS A 347 -11.06 -13.55 -6.21
N GLY A 348 -11.38 -14.45 -5.26
CA GLY A 348 -11.55 -14.14 -3.85
C GLY A 348 -12.98 -13.80 -3.42
N PHE A 349 -13.99 -14.00 -4.27
CA PHE A 349 -15.40 -13.79 -3.87
C PHE A 349 -15.78 -14.73 -2.73
N SER A 350 -16.34 -14.19 -1.63
CA SER A 350 -16.92 -14.99 -0.55
C SER A 350 -18.26 -15.59 -0.96
N ASP A 351 -18.68 -16.66 -0.28
CA ASP A 351 -20.01 -17.22 -0.49
C ASP A 351 -21.07 -16.17 -0.16
N LYS A 352 -20.88 -15.43 0.94
CA LYS A 352 -21.74 -14.31 1.32
C LYS A 352 -21.86 -13.25 0.22
N ARG A 353 -20.74 -12.80 -0.37
CA ARG A 353 -20.79 -11.78 -1.44
C ARG A 353 -21.51 -12.28 -2.68
N ILE A 354 -21.27 -13.53 -3.08
CA ILE A 354 -21.97 -14.14 -4.21
C ILE A 354 -23.48 -14.23 -3.91
N ALA A 355 -23.85 -14.65 -2.71
CA ALA A 355 -25.24 -14.73 -2.27
C ALA A 355 -25.96 -13.38 -2.31
N ASP A 356 -25.31 -12.34 -1.76
CA ASP A 356 -25.86 -10.96 -1.77
C ASP A 356 -26.08 -10.44 -3.20
N LEU A 357 -25.16 -10.75 -4.13
CA LEU A 357 -25.28 -10.33 -5.53
C LEU A 357 -26.36 -11.06 -6.30
N LEU A 358 -26.60 -12.33 -5.97
CA LEU A 358 -27.66 -13.17 -6.56
C LEU A 358 -29.01 -13.07 -5.84
N ASN A 359 -29.04 -12.34 -4.69
CA ASN A 359 -30.22 -12.23 -3.82
C ASN A 359 -30.74 -13.60 -3.34
N VAL A 360 -29.83 -14.44 -2.84
CA VAL A 360 -30.10 -15.76 -2.25
C VAL A 360 -29.41 -15.88 -0.89
N ASP A 361 -29.68 -16.96 -0.14
CA ASP A 361 -29.01 -17.22 1.13
C ASP A 361 -27.56 -17.69 0.95
N GLU A 362 -26.67 -17.28 1.87
CA GLU A 362 -25.26 -17.71 1.86
C GLU A 362 -25.13 -19.25 1.91
N VAL A 363 -26.05 -19.92 2.62
CA VAL A 363 -26.09 -21.39 2.74
C VAL A 363 -26.29 -22.04 1.37
N GLU A 364 -27.16 -21.50 0.52
CA GLU A 364 -27.38 -22.02 -0.83
C GLU A 364 -26.11 -21.98 -1.68
N ILE A 365 -25.35 -20.88 -1.63
CA ILE A 365 -24.07 -20.77 -2.33
C ILE A 365 -23.03 -21.73 -1.75
N ARG A 366 -23.00 -21.90 -0.42
CA ARG A 366 -22.11 -22.84 0.25
C ARG A 366 -22.39 -24.28 -0.18
N ASP A 367 -23.65 -24.69 -0.19
CA ASP A 367 -24.07 -26.03 -0.58
C ASP A 367 -23.78 -26.30 -2.07
N LEU A 368 -24.06 -25.32 -2.92
CA LEU A 368 -23.69 -25.37 -4.34
C LEU A 368 -22.17 -25.50 -4.53
N ARG A 369 -21.39 -24.75 -3.79
CA ARG A 369 -19.92 -24.83 -3.82
C ARG A 369 -19.41 -26.19 -3.37
N ILE A 370 -19.92 -26.73 -2.29
CA ILE A 370 -19.56 -28.07 -1.78
C ILE A 370 -19.90 -29.12 -2.84
N CYS A 371 -21.10 -29.04 -3.43
CA CYS A 371 -21.55 -29.95 -4.47
C CYS A 371 -20.68 -29.89 -5.73
N LEU A 372 -20.38 -28.68 -6.24
CA LEU A 372 -19.68 -28.50 -7.51
C LEU A 372 -18.16 -28.57 -7.39
N LEU A 373 -17.58 -28.05 -6.32
CA LEU A 373 -16.14 -27.84 -6.19
C LEU A 373 -15.45 -28.82 -5.25
N TYR A 374 -16.14 -29.43 -4.33
CA TYR A 374 -15.75 -30.45 -3.34
C TYR A 374 -14.36 -30.26 -2.66
N THR A 375 -13.40 -29.66 -3.32
CA THR A 375 -12.00 -29.51 -2.89
C THR A 375 -11.53 -28.07 -2.76
N SER A 376 -12.42 -27.08 -2.89
CA SER A 376 -12.06 -25.65 -2.73
C SER A 376 -12.55 -25.14 -1.38
N PRO A 377 -11.74 -25.23 -0.31
CA PRO A 377 -12.15 -24.76 1.01
C PRO A 377 -12.34 -23.23 0.96
N SER A 378 -13.42 -22.78 1.64
CA SER A 378 -13.58 -21.36 1.96
C SER A 378 -12.63 -21.00 3.10
N PRO A 379 -12.13 -19.75 3.19
CA PRO A 379 -11.43 -19.29 4.38
C PRO A 379 -12.19 -19.53 5.70
N ARG A 380 -13.52 -19.56 5.67
CA ARG A 380 -14.36 -19.87 6.83
C ARG A 380 -14.37 -21.36 7.21
N ASP A 381 -14.04 -22.25 6.29
CA ASP A 381 -14.02 -23.70 6.58
C ASP A 381 -12.86 -24.09 7.50
N PHE A 382 -11.88 -23.22 7.71
CA PHE A 382 -10.77 -23.38 8.65
C PHE A 382 -11.01 -22.76 10.03
N GLN A 383 -12.14 -22.09 10.26
CA GLN A 383 -12.48 -21.48 11.55
C GLN A 383 -13.22 -22.43 12.50
N VAL A 384 -13.42 -23.69 12.11
CA VAL A 384 -14.17 -24.68 12.91
C VAL A 384 -13.23 -25.80 13.35
N SER A 385 -12.10 -25.41 13.96
CA SER A 385 -11.28 -26.38 14.71
C SER A 385 -10.61 -25.70 15.90
#